data_91c861f95e482a22711cb88c992d81fc
#
_entry.id   91c861f95e482a22711cb88c992d81fc
#
_cell.length_a   1.000
_cell.length_b   1.000
_cell.length_c   1.000
_cell.angle_alpha   90.00
_cell.angle_beta   90.00
_cell.angle_gamma   90.00
#
_symmetry.space_group_name_H-M   'P 1'
#
loop_
_entity.id
_entity.type
_entity.pdbx_description
1 polymer ?
#
loop_
_entity_poly.entity_id
_entity_poly.type
_entity_poly.pdbx_seq_one_letter_code
_entity_poly.pdbx_strand_id
1 'polypeptide(L)'
;ISGYSCGDLFLQSFMEEQCRMAITYLCDNLPQSDTLIAVGAPLRKDGMLFNTALIFKGNELLGIVPKTFVPNYKEFYEKRWFAGADQRFSDTIRYDEIFYDEGASLNGERTFPFTPNLIIEGRNGIRLACEICEDLWVNIPPSSFHASAGANVIANLSASNDVVTKPEYRIDLVRMQSGTNMCAYVYCSSGSGESTTDLIFSGHNIIAANGTILADSNKEATEALIDLERINNDRIKNNSISYAAARYSQMASNGKGYVRLHTQTSSVAHWPESLNPYPFVPSEAERAGRCKEIMRLQATGLAERLTKIGIRKCVIGVSGGLDSTLALLVIKEAYDMLGWPLTDIIGITMPGFGTTDLTKTNSWKLMEQLGITIRMINITDACLQHFEDIGHKRDSYDVTYENTQARERTQILMDIANKEGGIVVGTGDMSELALGWCTYNGDHMSMYAVNVSVPKTLVKYLVRAYAELHPDVHDTLESICDTIISPELLPPDAQGNIAQSTEATIGKYDL
;
A
#
# COMPACT_ATOMS: atom_id res chain seq x y z
N ILE A 1 5.57 -33.43 -6.07
CA ILE A 1 6.45 -34.61 -6.26
C ILE A 1 5.89 -35.54 -7.34
N SER A 2 4.67 -36.01 -7.20
CA SER A 2 4.04 -36.92 -8.17
C SER A 2 3.52 -36.26 -9.44
N GLY A 3 3.28 -34.95 -9.41
CA GLY A 3 2.39 -34.25 -10.34
C GLY A 3 0.93 -34.38 -9.91
N TYR A 4 0.05 -33.62 -10.56
CA TYR A 4 -1.39 -33.59 -10.26
C TYR A 4 -2.20 -34.58 -11.11
N SER A 5 -1.80 -34.78 -12.36
CA SER A 5 -2.56 -35.51 -13.39
C SER A 5 -2.36 -37.03 -13.38
N CYS A 6 -2.00 -37.63 -12.23
CA CYS A 6 -1.70 -39.08 -12.13
C CYS A 6 -2.97 -39.98 -12.18
N GLY A 7 -4.16 -39.45 -11.95
CA GLY A 7 -5.41 -40.20 -12.01
C GLY A 7 -5.44 -41.39 -11.03
N ASP A 8 -5.93 -42.55 -11.51
CA ASP A 8 -6.04 -43.75 -10.66
C ASP A 8 -4.68 -44.38 -10.28
N LEU A 9 -3.55 -43.88 -10.79
CA LEU A 9 -2.22 -44.25 -10.29
C LEU A 9 -2.03 -43.89 -8.81
N PHE A 10 -2.72 -42.89 -8.31
CA PHE A 10 -2.71 -42.57 -6.88
C PHE A 10 -3.21 -43.72 -5.99
N LEU A 11 -3.99 -44.65 -6.50
CA LEU A 11 -4.49 -45.82 -5.76
C LEU A 11 -3.49 -46.98 -5.70
N GLN A 12 -2.37 -46.87 -6.42
CA GLN A 12 -1.36 -47.93 -6.48
C GLN A 12 -0.27 -47.76 -5.41
N SER A 13 0.07 -48.86 -4.74
CA SER A 13 1.15 -48.87 -3.74
C SER A 13 2.50 -48.44 -4.30
N PHE A 14 2.76 -48.73 -5.58
CA PHE A 14 3.98 -48.29 -6.27
C PHE A 14 4.10 -46.75 -6.28
N MET A 15 3.01 -46.02 -6.53
CA MET A 15 3.03 -44.55 -6.49
C MET A 15 3.37 -44.02 -5.09
N GLU A 16 2.80 -44.62 -4.06
CA GLU A 16 3.11 -44.29 -2.67
C GLU A 16 4.59 -44.50 -2.35
N GLU A 17 5.14 -45.65 -2.74
CA GLU A 17 6.56 -45.96 -2.53
C GLU A 17 7.48 -44.99 -3.26
N GLN A 18 7.20 -44.66 -4.52
CA GLN A 18 7.99 -43.70 -5.31
C GLN A 18 7.93 -42.30 -4.70
N CYS A 19 6.79 -41.88 -4.17
CA CYS A 19 6.67 -40.59 -3.46
C CYS A 19 7.51 -40.57 -2.19
N ARG A 20 7.51 -41.64 -1.40
CA ARG A 20 8.34 -41.77 -0.19
C ARG A 20 9.84 -41.76 -0.52
N MET A 21 10.26 -42.47 -1.59
CA MET A 21 11.64 -42.42 -2.09
C MET A 21 12.03 -41.01 -2.52
N ALA A 22 11.15 -40.31 -3.23
CA ALA A 22 11.41 -38.92 -3.65
C ALA A 22 11.52 -37.95 -2.46
N ILE A 23 10.70 -38.13 -1.42
CA ILE A 23 10.81 -37.33 -0.19
C ILE A 23 12.13 -37.59 0.52
N THR A 24 12.53 -38.86 0.62
CA THR A 24 13.85 -39.26 1.18
C THR A 24 14.97 -38.61 0.37
N TYR A 25 14.91 -38.72 -0.96
CA TYR A 25 15.89 -38.09 -1.84
C TYR A 25 16.01 -36.57 -1.64
N LEU A 26 14.90 -35.85 -1.43
CA LEU A 26 14.94 -34.42 -1.13
C LEU A 26 15.68 -34.14 0.20
N CYS A 27 15.42 -34.93 1.25
CA CYS A 27 16.12 -34.76 2.52
C CYS A 27 17.63 -35.03 2.40
N ASP A 28 18.02 -35.99 1.54
CA ASP A 28 19.42 -36.36 1.38
C ASP A 28 20.20 -35.38 0.48
N ASN A 29 19.53 -34.72 -0.47
CA ASN A 29 20.18 -33.93 -1.51
C ASN A 29 19.94 -32.41 -1.42
N LEU A 30 18.91 -31.94 -0.71
CA LEU A 30 18.76 -30.51 -0.47
C LEU A 30 19.91 -29.99 0.40
N PRO A 31 20.43 -28.79 0.10
CA PRO A 31 21.48 -28.20 0.92
C PRO A 31 20.96 -27.84 2.32
N GLN A 32 21.82 -27.97 3.32
CA GLN A 32 21.54 -27.36 4.62
C GLN A 32 21.46 -25.83 4.45
N SER A 33 20.30 -25.27 4.71
CA SER A 33 20.07 -23.83 4.58
C SER A 33 18.96 -23.36 5.52
N ASP A 34 18.85 -22.06 5.67
CA ASP A 34 17.76 -21.42 6.41
C ASP A 34 16.51 -21.15 5.53
N THR A 35 16.50 -21.67 4.31
CA THR A 35 15.39 -21.49 3.36
C THR A 35 14.23 -22.40 3.74
N LEU A 36 13.02 -21.82 3.83
CA LEU A 36 11.78 -22.60 3.94
C LEU A 36 11.33 -23.02 2.55
N ILE A 37 11.03 -24.30 2.38
CA ILE A 37 10.64 -24.91 1.11
C ILE A 37 9.31 -25.64 1.32
N ALA A 38 8.31 -25.38 0.50
CA ALA A 38 7.03 -26.10 0.51
C ALA A 38 6.87 -26.93 -0.79
N VAL A 39 6.63 -28.23 -0.66
CA VAL A 39 6.54 -29.16 -1.78
C VAL A 39 5.28 -30.03 -1.67
N GLY A 40 4.51 -30.17 -2.75
CA GLY A 40 3.32 -31.02 -2.79
C GLY A 40 3.65 -32.50 -2.95
N ALA A 41 3.01 -33.37 -2.17
CA ALA A 41 3.05 -34.82 -2.33
C ALA A 41 1.78 -35.51 -1.83
N PRO A 42 1.37 -36.64 -2.42
CA PRO A 42 0.36 -37.52 -1.82
C PRO A 42 1.03 -38.33 -0.69
N LEU A 43 0.35 -38.40 0.47
CA LEU A 43 0.77 -39.22 1.59
C LEU A 43 -0.38 -40.08 2.12
N ARG A 44 -0.12 -41.35 2.39
CA ARG A 44 -1.06 -42.25 3.06
C ARG A 44 -0.90 -42.15 4.56
N LYS A 45 -2.04 -41.97 5.23
CA LYS A 45 -2.13 -41.96 6.68
C LYS A 45 -3.47 -42.49 7.14
N ASP A 46 -3.50 -43.27 8.20
CA ASP A 46 -4.74 -43.87 8.78
C ASP A 46 -5.57 -44.63 7.73
N GLY A 47 -4.94 -45.25 6.74
CA GLY A 47 -5.59 -45.96 5.63
C GLY A 47 -6.14 -45.08 4.51
N MET A 48 -6.07 -43.75 4.61
CA MET A 48 -6.53 -42.75 3.64
C MET A 48 -5.37 -42.07 2.94
N LEU A 49 -5.58 -41.64 1.71
CA LEU A 49 -4.61 -40.81 0.97
C LEU A 49 -4.96 -39.34 1.09
N PHE A 50 -3.96 -38.51 1.37
CA PHE A 50 -4.10 -37.06 1.51
C PHE A 50 -3.24 -36.35 0.47
N ASN A 51 -3.77 -35.30 -0.13
CA ASN A 51 -2.98 -34.30 -0.86
C ASN A 51 -2.33 -33.38 0.18
N THR A 52 -1.01 -33.28 0.20
CA THR A 52 -0.30 -32.61 1.29
C THR A 52 0.75 -31.63 0.78
N ALA A 53 1.04 -30.61 1.58
CA ALA A 53 2.23 -29.76 1.47
C ALA A 53 3.22 -30.15 2.58
N LEU A 54 4.41 -30.57 2.17
CA LEU A 54 5.53 -30.83 3.06
C LEU A 54 6.34 -29.55 3.21
N ILE A 55 6.64 -29.15 4.44
CA ILE A 55 7.41 -27.95 4.72
C ILE A 55 8.79 -28.35 5.24
N PHE A 56 9.83 -27.95 4.50
CA PHE A 56 11.22 -28.18 4.83
C PHE A 56 11.89 -26.86 5.25
N LYS A 57 12.94 -26.97 6.06
CA LYS A 57 13.98 -25.97 6.22
C LYS A 57 15.29 -26.57 5.68
N GLY A 58 15.75 -26.06 4.56
CA GLY A 58 16.83 -26.76 3.85
C GLY A 58 16.46 -28.23 3.62
N ASN A 59 17.25 -29.14 4.14
CA ASN A 59 17.05 -30.59 4.02
C ASN A 59 16.27 -31.21 5.21
N GLU A 60 15.80 -30.43 6.17
CA GLU A 60 15.05 -30.91 7.33
C GLU A 60 13.54 -30.77 7.12
N LEU A 61 12.78 -31.87 7.17
CA LEU A 61 11.32 -31.84 7.20
C LEU A 61 10.84 -31.32 8.56
N LEU A 62 10.05 -30.26 8.55
CA LEU A 62 9.47 -29.64 9.74
C LEU A 62 8.05 -30.15 10.03
N GLY A 63 7.20 -30.28 9.01
CA GLY A 63 5.82 -30.73 9.18
C GLY A 63 5.05 -30.79 7.87
N ILE A 64 3.81 -31.22 7.96
CA ILE A 64 2.98 -31.58 6.82
C ILE A 64 1.60 -30.97 6.99
N VAL A 65 1.11 -30.33 5.94
CA VAL A 65 -0.21 -29.70 5.86
C VAL A 65 -1.08 -30.47 4.88
N PRO A 66 -2.09 -31.21 5.33
CA PRO A 66 -3.06 -31.84 4.45
C PRO A 66 -4.07 -30.81 3.92
N LYS A 67 -4.49 -30.98 2.65
CA LYS A 67 -5.51 -30.17 1.98
C LYS A 67 -6.84 -30.22 2.74
N THR A 68 -7.44 -29.07 2.96
CA THR A 68 -8.69 -28.96 3.72
C THR A 68 -9.90 -29.24 2.81
N PHE A 69 -10.00 -28.54 1.69
CA PHE A 69 -11.12 -28.66 0.76
C PHE A 69 -10.73 -29.44 -0.49
N VAL A 70 -11.28 -30.63 -0.64
CA VAL A 70 -11.03 -31.52 -1.78
C VAL A 70 -12.14 -31.31 -2.82
N PRO A 71 -11.86 -30.75 -4.02
CA PRO A 71 -12.89 -30.46 -5.01
C PRO A 71 -13.47 -31.74 -5.64
N ASN A 72 -14.77 -31.70 -5.90
CA ASN A 72 -15.48 -32.78 -6.59
C ASN A 72 -16.67 -32.22 -7.37
N TYR A 73 -16.37 -31.34 -8.33
CA TYR A 73 -17.35 -30.69 -9.19
C TYR A 73 -16.73 -30.35 -10.55
N LYS A 74 -17.55 -30.24 -11.60
CA LYS A 74 -17.13 -29.98 -12.98
C LYS A 74 -16.00 -30.93 -13.38
N GLU A 75 -14.88 -30.39 -13.81
CA GLU A 75 -13.67 -31.10 -14.23
C GLU A 75 -12.85 -31.69 -13.08
N PHE A 76 -13.16 -31.36 -11.84
CA PHE A 76 -12.43 -31.82 -10.65
C PHE A 76 -13.13 -32.99 -9.98
N TYR A 77 -12.43 -34.08 -9.71
CA TYR A 77 -12.91 -35.28 -9.05
C TYR A 77 -11.89 -35.85 -8.05
N GLU A 78 -11.21 -34.97 -7.32
CA GLU A 78 -10.14 -35.35 -6.37
C GLU A 78 -10.64 -36.25 -5.23
N LYS A 79 -11.91 -36.16 -4.83
CA LYS A 79 -12.50 -37.05 -3.80
C LYS A 79 -12.48 -38.52 -4.17
N ARG A 80 -12.22 -38.86 -5.45
CA ARG A 80 -11.98 -40.24 -5.86
C ARG A 80 -10.73 -40.83 -5.21
N TRP A 81 -9.75 -40.00 -4.92
CA TRP A 81 -8.44 -40.44 -4.40
C TRP A 81 -8.15 -39.90 -3.01
N PHE A 82 -8.48 -38.65 -2.71
CA PHE A 82 -8.01 -37.94 -1.55
C PHE A 82 -9.09 -37.69 -0.52
N ALA A 83 -8.70 -37.83 0.77
CA ALA A 83 -9.45 -37.42 1.93
C ALA A 83 -9.15 -35.92 2.27
N GLY A 84 -10.12 -35.22 2.84
CA GLY A 84 -9.92 -33.90 3.39
C GLY A 84 -9.22 -33.95 4.77
N ALA A 85 -8.60 -32.85 5.14
CA ALA A 85 -7.85 -32.75 6.40
C ALA A 85 -8.69 -33.05 7.66
N ASP A 86 -10.00 -32.84 7.61
CA ASP A 86 -10.94 -33.11 8.69
C ASP A 86 -11.18 -34.61 8.95
N GLN A 87 -10.85 -35.46 7.99
CA GLN A 87 -11.00 -36.92 8.09
C GLN A 87 -9.82 -37.63 8.77
N ARG A 88 -8.72 -36.94 9.09
CA ARG A 88 -7.57 -37.51 9.79
C ARG A 88 -7.90 -37.87 11.24
N PHE A 89 -7.34 -38.97 11.74
CA PHE A 89 -7.58 -39.44 13.11
C PHE A 89 -6.61 -38.82 14.12
N SER A 90 -5.43 -38.37 13.68
CA SER A 90 -4.43 -37.74 14.56
C SER A 90 -3.75 -36.56 13.85
N ASP A 91 -3.16 -35.66 14.65
CA ASP A 91 -2.43 -34.47 14.17
C ASP A 91 -0.91 -34.72 14.01
N THR A 92 -0.51 -36.00 13.99
CA THR A 92 0.89 -36.42 13.77
C THR A 92 0.97 -37.60 12.80
N ILE A 93 2.09 -37.71 12.10
CA ILE A 93 2.43 -38.81 11.20
C ILE A 93 3.82 -39.33 11.56
N ARG A 94 4.02 -40.63 11.45
CA ARG A 94 5.28 -41.27 11.83
C ARG A 94 6.31 -41.17 10.70
N TYR A 95 7.59 -41.29 11.07
CA TYR A 95 8.72 -41.28 10.16
C TYR A 95 8.57 -42.34 9.05
N ASP A 96 8.22 -43.58 9.41
CA ASP A 96 8.07 -44.72 8.49
C ASP A 96 6.87 -44.61 7.54
N GLU A 97 5.92 -43.70 7.80
CA GLU A 97 4.82 -43.38 6.89
C GLU A 97 5.22 -42.36 5.81
N ILE A 98 6.34 -41.62 6.01
CA ILE A 98 6.80 -40.55 5.13
C ILE A 98 8.01 -40.96 4.30
N PHE A 99 9.01 -41.58 4.94
CA PHE A 99 10.30 -41.87 4.36
C PHE A 99 10.42 -43.33 3.93
N TYR A 100 11.19 -43.55 2.84
CA TYR A 100 11.58 -44.87 2.41
C TYR A 100 12.94 -45.21 3.04
N ASP A 101 12.97 -46.22 3.91
CA ASP A 101 14.18 -46.63 4.60
C ASP A 101 14.20 -48.16 4.70
N GLU A 102 15.11 -48.81 3.96
CA GLU A 102 15.25 -50.28 3.94
C GLU A 102 15.79 -50.86 5.25
N GLY A 103 16.22 -50.03 6.22
CA GLY A 103 16.88 -50.46 7.47
C GLY A 103 16.31 -49.87 8.75
N ALA A 104 15.25 -49.07 8.71
CA ALA A 104 14.82 -48.27 9.83
C ALA A 104 13.96 -49.00 10.85
N SER A 105 14.59 -49.89 11.61
CA SER A 105 14.02 -50.41 12.87
C SER A 105 14.09 -49.43 14.05
N LEU A 106 14.85 -48.32 13.95
CA LEU A 106 15.18 -47.43 15.09
C LEU A 106 14.50 -46.05 15.04
N ASN A 107 13.88 -45.65 13.95
CA ASN A 107 13.27 -44.32 13.80
C ASN A 107 11.72 -44.32 13.92
N GLY A 108 11.08 -45.45 14.20
CA GLY A 108 9.62 -45.60 14.24
C GLY A 108 8.92 -44.75 15.31
N GLU A 109 9.61 -44.22 16.30
CA GLU A 109 9.06 -43.32 17.32
C GLU A 109 9.09 -41.85 16.89
N ARG A 110 9.85 -41.46 15.86
CA ARG A 110 9.91 -40.08 15.39
C ARG A 110 8.61 -39.73 14.64
N THR A 111 7.95 -38.67 15.09
CA THR A 111 6.72 -38.16 14.47
C THR A 111 6.87 -36.72 14.01
N PHE A 112 6.07 -36.35 13.04
CA PHE A 112 5.98 -34.98 12.51
C PHE A 112 4.55 -34.45 12.66
N PRO A 113 4.34 -33.14 12.80
CA PRO A 113 3.02 -32.55 12.71
C PRO A 113 2.35 -32.86 11.38
N PHE A 114 1.09 -33.29 11.42
CA PHE A 114 0.23 -33.56 10.27
C PHE A 114 -1.11 -32.86 10.48
N THR A 115 -1.14 -31.56 10.19
CA THR A 115 -2.29 -30.73 10.53
C THR A 115 -2.41 -29.53 9.56
N PRO A 116 -3.64 -29.14 9.17
CA PRO A 116 -3.83 -27.91 8.41
C PRO A 116 -3.48 -26.66 9.22
N ASN A 117 -3.50 -26.74 10.56
CA ASN A 117 -3.24 -25.64 11.48
C ASN A 117 -1.75 -25.58 11.89
N LEU A 118 -0.85 -25.50 10.93
CA LEU A 118 0.60 -25.45 11.15
C LEU A 118 1.14 -24.05 10.79
N ILE A 119 1.89 -23.44 11.72
CA ILE A 119 2.63 -22.20 11.48
C ILE A 119 4.12 -22.43 11.78
N ILE A 120 4.98 -22.13 10.80
CA ILE A 120 6.43 -22.13 10.96
C ILE A 120 6.88 -20.72 11.28
N GLU A 121 7.50 -20.52 12.43
CA GLU A 121 7.96 -19.22 12.92
C GLU A 121 9.49 -19.11 12.79
N GLY A 122 9.93 -18.28 11.87
CA GLY A 122 11.34 -17.99 11.66
C GLY A 122 11.85 -16.81 12.47
N ARG A 123 13.14 -16.83 12.85
CA ARG A 123 13.76 -15.76 13.63
C ARG A 123 13.77 -14.40 12.93
N ASN A 124 13.72 -14.36 11.61
CA ASN A 124 13.58 -13.12 10.83
C ASN A 124 12.16 -12.52 10.84
N GLY A 125 11.26 -13.06 11.66
CA GLY A 125 9.89 -12.58 11.78
C GLY A 125 8.90 -13.18 10.78
N ILE A 126 9.32 -14.11 9.91
CA ILE A 126 8.40 -14.86 9.05
C ILE A 126 7.52 -15.80 9.88
N ARG A 127 6.24 -15.83 9.60
CA ARG A 127 5.27 -16.80 10.13
C ARG A 127 4.54 -17.40 8.94
N LEU A 128 5.08 -18.52 8.45
CA LEU A 128 4.60 -19.21 7.26
C LEU A 128 3.49 -20.18 7.61
N ALA A 129 2.37 -20.13 6.88
CA ALA A 129 1.38 -21.19 6.80
C ALA A 129 1.14 -21.58 5.35
N CYS A 130 0.66 -22.82 5.13
CA CYS A 130 0.37 -23.32 3.79
C CYS A 130 -1.11 -23.69 3.65
N GLU A 131 -1.62 -23.53 2.43
CA GLU A 131 -2.90 -24.09 1.99
C GLU A 131 -2.75 -24.64 0.56
N ILE A 132 -3.72 -25.42 0.07
CA ILE A 132 -3.54 -26.16 -1.18
C ILE A 132 -4.70 -25.89 -2.12
N CYS A 133 -4.40 -25.21 -3.23
CA CYS A 133 -5.23 -25.04 -4.42
C CYS A 133 -6.68 -24.61 -4.08
N GLU A 134 -7.63 -25.54 -4.04
CA GLU A 134 -9.06 -25.31 -3.75
C GLU A 134 -9.31 -24.57 -2.43
N ASP A 135 -8.40 -24.69 -1.48
CA ASP A 135 -8.50 -24.00 -0.20
C ASP A 135 -8.65 -22.46 -0.37
N LEU A 136 -8.07 -21.87 -1.45
CA LEU A 136 -8.27 -20.46 -1.78
C LEU A 136 -9.64 -20.15 -2.39
N TRP A 137 -10.29 -21.13 -3.06
CA TRP A 137 -11.48 -20.88 -3.88
C TRP A 137 -12.79 -20.96 -3.11
N VAL A 138 -12.76 -21.37 -1.85
CA VAL A 138 -13.92 -21.41 -0.96
C VAL A 138 -14.23 -20.02 -0.41
N ASN A 139 -15.46 -19.82 0.06
CA ASN A 139 -15.92 -18.53 0.60
C ASN A 139 -15.16 -18.07 1.85
N ILE A 140 -14.63 -18.99 2.66
CA ILE A 140 -13.76 -18.70 3.82
C ILE A 140 -12.50 -19.58 3.71
N PRO A 141 -11.45 -19.11 3.04
CA PRO A 141 -10.21 -19.86 2.91
C PRO A 141 -9.52 -20.12 4.25
N PRO A 142 -8.83 -21.27 4.43
CA PRO A 142 -8.02 -21.55 5.60
C PRO A 142 -7.02 -20.44 5.92
N SER A 143 -6.45 -19.79 4.90
CA SER A 143 -5.54 -18.66 5.07
C SER A 143 -6.14 -17.49 5.85
N SER A 144 -7.45 -17.27 5.86
CA SER A 144 -8.10 -16.25 6.69
C SER A 144 -7.93 -16.58 8.19
N PHE A 145 -8.01 -17.84 8.54
CA PHE A 145 -7.78 -18.30 9.91
C PHE A 145 -6.29 -18.34 10.25
N HIS A 146 -5.44 -18.75 9.31
CA HIS A 146 -4.00 -18.75 9.50
C HIS A 146 -3.47 -17.33 9.77
N ALA A 147 -3.95 -16.34 9.00
CA ALA A 147 -3.60 -14.94 9.21
C ALA A 147 -4.11 -14.42 10.56
N SER A 148 -5.35 -14.78 10.95
CA SER A 148 -5.90 -14.47 12.27
C SER A 148 -5.11 -15.13 13.41
N ALA A 149 -4.56 -16.33 13.18
CA ALA A 149 -3.64 -16.99 14.12
C ALA A 149 -2.22 -16.42 14.09
N GLY A 150 -1.93 -15.43 13.25
CA GLY A 150 -0.68 -14.68 13.24
C GLY A 150 0.25 -14.99 12.06
N ALA A 151 -0.10 -15.89 11.13
CA ALA A 151 0.69 -16.08 9.91
C ALA A 151 0.73 -14.77 9.10
N ASN A 152 1.92 -14.38 8.64
CA ASN A 152 2.14 -13.19 7.81
C ASN A 152 2.61 -13.52 6.40
N VAL A 153 2.89 -14.81 6.12
CA VAL A 153 3.15 -15.35 4.79
C VAL A 153 2.31 -16.60 4.61
N ILE A 154 1.52 -16.63 3.54
CA ILE A 154 0.72 -17.78 3.13
C ILE A 154 1.30 -18.33 1.83
N ALA A 155 1.59 -19.62 1.77
CA ALA A 155 1.96 -20.31 0.54
C ALA A 155 0.82 -21.21 0.09
N ASN A 156 0.38 -21.05 -1.15
CA ASN A 156 -0.64 -21.89 -1.78
C ASN A 156 0.00 -22.71 -2.91
N LEU A 157 -0.01 -24.03 -2.74
CA LEU A 157 0.48 -24.98 -3.72
C LEU A 157 -0.69 -25.42 -4.59
N SER A 158 -0.70 -25.02 -5.86
CA SER A 158 -1.83 -25.21 -6.76
C SER A 158 -1.50 -26.08 -7.96
N ALA A 159 -2.54 -26.69 -8.52
CA ALA A 159 -2.58 -27.23 -9.87
C ALA A 159 -3.85 -26.69 -10.55
N SER A 160 -3.86 -25.39 -10.81
CA SER A 160 -5.02 -24.71 -11.38
C SER A 160 -5.04 -24.86 -12.89
N ASN A 161 -6.18 -25.36 -13.42
CA ASN A 161 -6.40 -25.40 -14.85
C ASN A 161 -6.56 -23.99 -15.45
N ASP A 162 -6.29 -23.88 -16.74
CA ASP A 162 -6.47 -22.65 -17.50
C ASP A 162 -7.77 -22.65 -18.28
N VAL A 163 -8.58 -21.63 -18.07
CA VAL A 163 -9.87 -21.40 -18.74
C VAL A 163 -9.95 -19.90 -19.04
N VAL A 164 -10.59 -19.54 -20.14
CA VAL A 164 -10.79 -18.13 -20.51
C VAL A 164 -11.35 -17.33 -19.33
N THR A 165 -10.78 -16.17 -19.03
CA THR A 165 -11.08 -15.26 -17.91
C THR A 165 -10.63 -15.73 -16.51
N LYS A 166 -10.20 -16.96 -16.35
CA LYS A 166 -9.75 -17.48 -15.05
C LYS A 166 -8.45 -16.83 -14.52
N PRO A 167 -7.49 -16.44 -15.37
CA PRO A 167 -6.28 -15.74 -14.92
C PRO A 167 -6.58 -14.45 -14.16
N GLU A 168 -7.47 -13.61 -14.68
CA GLU A 168 -7.87 -12.34 -14.03
C GLU A 168 -8.55 -12.62 -12.70
N TYR A 169 -9.49 -13.57 -12.67
CA TYR A 169 -10.17 -13.95 -11.43
C TYR A 169 -9.20 -14.51 -10.38
N ARG A 170 -8.18 -15.27 -10.80
CA ARG A 170 -7.13 -15.79 -9.91
C ARG A 170 -6.29 -14.66 -9.31
N ILE A 171 -5.91 -13.66 -10.12
CA ILE A 171 -5.20 -12.45 -9.65
C ILE A 171 -6.04 -11.74 -8.60
N ASP A 172 -7.34 -11.56 -8.84
CA ASP A 172 -8.23 -10.89 -7.91
C ASP A 172 -8.38 -11.66 -6.60
N LEU A 173 -8.52 -12.99 -6.64
CA LEU A 173 -8.56 -13.82 -5.44
C LEU A 173 -7.27 -13.67 -4.61
N VAL A 174 -6.11 -13.80 -5.21
CA VAL A 174 -4.81 -13.68 -4.53
C VAL A 174 -4.63 -12.27 -3.96
N ARG A 175 -4.95 -11.24 -4.75
CA ARG A 175 -4.91 -9.83 -4.33
C ARG A 175 -5.80 -9.58 -3.12
N MET A 176 -7.07 -10.00 -3.20
CA MET A 176 -8.05 -9.79 -2.15
C MET A 176 -7.68 -10.56 -0.89
N GLN A 177 -7.24 -11.82 -1.01
CA GLN A 177 -6.85 -12.63 0.13
C GLN A 177 -5.62 -12.06 0.84
N SER A 178 -4.63 -11.59 0.08
CA SER A 178 -3.47 -10.86 0.62
C SER A 178 -3.89 -9.57 1.34
N GLY A 179 -4.79 -8.79 0.75
CA GLY A 179 -5.24 -7.50 1.27
C GLY A 179 -6.10 -7.62 2.52
N THR A 180 -7.13 -8.46 2.49
CA THR A 180 -8.05 -8.64 3.62
C THR A 180 -7.38 -9.25 4.85
N ASN A 181 -6.39 -10.10 4.65
CA ASN A 181 -5.63 -10.74 5.73
C ASN A 181 -4.34 -9.98 6.11
N MET A 182 -4.02 -8.90 5.40
CA MET A 182 -2.78 -8.13 5.58
C MET A 182 -1.57 -9.05 5.70
N CYS A 183 -1.32 -9.85 4.66
CA CYS A 183 -0.23 -10.82 4.60
C CYS A 183 0.42 -10.84 3.22
N ALA A 184 1.59 -11.45 3.13
CA ALA A 184 2.10 -11.90 1.86
C ALA A 184 1.38 -13.19 1.46
N TYR A 185 0.97 -13.29 0.21
CA TYR A 185 0.34 -14.48 -0.36
C TYR A 185 1.14 -14.93 -1.59
N VAL A 186 1.68 -16.15 -1.50
CA VAL A 186 2.52 -16.75 -2.54
C VAL A 186 1.73 -17.91 -3.18
N TYR A 187 1.25 -17.68 -4.38
CA TYR A 187 0.51 -18.66 -5.16
C TYR A 187 1.43 -19.26 -6.21
N CYS A 188 1.63 -20.58 -6.18
CA CYS A 188 2.46 -21.32 -7.10
C CYS A 188 1.64 -22.43 -7.77
N SER A 189 1.60 -22.48 -9.11
CA SER A 189 0.75 -23.42 -9.84
C SER A 189 1.55 -24.31 -10.79
N SER A 190 1.17 -25.58 -10.86
CA SER A 190 1.64 -26.52 -11.90
C SER A 190 1.42 -25.96 -13.29
N GLY A 191 2.32 -26.27 -14.20
CA GLY A 191 2.33 -25.74 -15.56
C GLY A 191 2.62 -26.82 -16.62
N SER A 192 3.49 -26.50 -17.56
CA SER A 192 3.76 -27.28 -18.77
C SER A 192 4.28 -28.71 -18.53
N GLY A 193 4.68 -29.07 -17.32
CA GLY A 193 5.11 -30.42 -16.95
C GLY A 193 3.96 -31.39 -16.67
N GLU A 194 2.73 -30.90 -16.54
CA GLU A 194 1.57 -31.74 -16.30
C GLU A 194 0.96 -32.31 -17.59
N SER A 195 0.31 -33.48 -17.46
CA SER A 195 -0.43 -34.08 -18.58
C SER A 195 -1.63 -33.20 -18.98
N THR A 196 -1.92 -33.16 -20.27
CA THR A 196 -3.02 -32.39 -20.85
C THR A 196 -4.19 -33.29 -21.31
N THR A 197 -4.42 -34.43 -20.66
CA THR A 197 -5.49 -35.37 -21.06
C THR A 197 -6.86 -34.67 -20.96
N ASP A 198 -7.18 -34.09 -19.82
CA ASP A 198 -8.48 -33.45 -19.58
C ASP A 198 -8.34 -31.92 -19.37
N LEU A 199 -7.21 -31.47 -18.88
CA LEU A 199 -6.99 -30.09 -18.44
C LEU A 199 -5.69 -29.54 -19.03
N ILE A 200 -5.65 -28.23 -19.21
CA ILE A 200 -4.43 -27.46 -19.42
C ILE A 200 -4.10 -26.72 -18.13
N PHE A 201 -2.90 -26.87 -17.60
CA PHE A 201 -2.47 -26.23 -16.36
C PHE A 201 -1.81 -24.89 -16.64
N SER A 202 -2.14 -23.90 -15.79
CA SER A 202 -1.83 -22.51 -16.06
C SER A 202 -0.35 -22.16 -15.93
N GLY A 203 0.41 -22.82 -15.04
CA GLY A 203 1.75 -22.38 -14.65
C GLY A 203 1.79 -20.97 -14.06
N HIS A 204 0.65 -20.44 -13.66
CA HIS A 204 0.50 -19.06 -13.22
C HIS A 204 0.96 -18.90 -11.77
N ASN A 205 2.03 -18.14 -11.57
CA ASN A 205 2.61 -17.84 -10.26
C ASN A 205 2.33 -16.38 -9.91
N ILE A 206 1.84 -16.13 -8.70
CA ILE A 206 1.46 -14.79 -8.24
C ILE A 206 2.00 -14.57 -6.83
N ILE A 207 2.68 -13.46 -6.61
CA ILE A 207 3.11 -13.04 -5.27
C ILE A 207 2.46 -11.69 -4.97
N ALA A 208 1.71 -11.62 -3.89
CA ALA A 208 1.05 -10.40 -3.42
C ALA A 208 1.40 -10.09 -1.96
N ALA A 209 1.40 -8.82 -1.58
CA ALA A 209 1.53 -8.39 -0.18
C ALA A 209 0.59 -7.20 0.08
N ASN A 210 -0.19 -7.27 1.17
CA ASN A 210 -1.17 -6.25 1.57
C ASN A 210 -2.06 -5.77 0.41
N GLY A 211 -2.49 -6.70 -0.46
CA GLY A 211 -3.37 -6.40 -1.60
C GLY A 211 -2.65 -5.82 -2.83
N THR A 212 -1.33 -5.70 -2.81
CA THR A 212 -0.53 -5.28 -3.96
C THR A 212 0.10 -6.50 -4.62
N ILE A 213 -0.05 -6.65 -5.94
CA ILE A 213 0.66 -7.67 -6.71
C ILE A 213 2.12 -7.24 -6.85
N LEU A 214 3.04 -8.05 -6.33
CA LEU A 214 4.49 -7.83 -6.41
C LEU A 214 5.10 -8.53 -7.62
N ALA A 215 4.60 -9.72 -7.97
CA ALA A 215 5.01 -10.46 -9.14
C ALA A 215 3.84 -11.29 -9.69
N ASP A 216 3.75 -11.37 -11.00
CA ASP A 216 2.74 -12.09 -11.76
C ASP A 216 3.40 -12.66 -13.04
N SER A 217 3.42 -13.96 -13.18
CA SER A 217 4.17 -14.61 -14.28
C SER A 217 3.74 -16.06 -14.50
N ASN A 218 3.83 -16.50 -15.76
CA ASN A 218 3.71 -17.90 -16.15
C ASN A 218 5.10 -18.55 -16.42
N LYS A 219 6.16 -18.00 -15.84
CA LYS A 219 7.52 -18.52 -15.95
C LYS A 219 7.76 -19.65 -14.96
N GLU A 220 8.76 -20.48 -15.21
CA GLU A 220 9.18 -21.55 -14.30
C GLU A 220 9.56 -21.06 -12.91
N ALA A 221 10.13 -19.87 -12.81
CA ALA A 221 10.46 -19.20 -11.55
C ALA A 221 9.87 -17.79 -11.51
N THR A 222 9.28 -17.45 -10.38
CA THR A 222 8.75 -16.11 -10.07
C THR A 222 9.22 -15.73 -8.69
N GLU A 223 9.80 -14.56 -8.56
CA GLU A 223 10.36 -14.07 -7.31
C GLU A 223 9.93 -12.64 -7.00
N ALA A 224 9.85 -12.31 -5.72
CA ALA A 224 9.59 -10.97 -5.24
C ALA A 224 10.21 -10.75 -3.85
N LEU A 225 10.56 -9.52 -3.57
CA LEU A 225 10.98 -9.09 -2.23
C LEU A 225 9.74 -8.73 -1.40
N ILE A 226 9.64 -9.32 -0.20
CA ILE A 226 8.53 -9.09 0.72
C ILE A 226 9.04 -8.34 1.95
N ASP A 227 8.46 -7.18 2.23
CA ASP A 227 8.72 -6.39 3.43
C ASP A 227 7.81 -6.87 4.58
N LEU A 228 8.35 -7.74 5.44
CA LEU A 228 7.62 -8.28 6.60
C LEU A 228 7.38 -7.22 7.69
N GLU A 229 8.27 -6.25 7.83
CA GLU A 229 8.10 -5.17 8.82
C GLU A 229 6.92 -4.29 8.45
N ARG A 230 6.79 -3.93 7.18
CA ARG A 230 5.63 -3.20 6.67
C ARG A 230 4.33 -3.95 6.94
N ILE A 231 4.27 -5.25 6.63
CA ILE A 231 3.08 -6.09 6.90
C ILE A 231 2.73 -6.06 8.39
N ASN A 232 3.72 -6.25 9.27
CA ASN A 232 3.50 -6.25 10.70
C ASN A 232 3.07 -4.89 11.23
N ASN A 233 3.66 -3.79 10.74
CA ASN A 233 3.29 -2.42 11.11
C ASN A 233 1.86 -2.08 10.69
N ASP A 234 1.46 -2.48 9.48
CA ASP A 234 0.09 -2.26 8.99
C ASP A 234 -0.93 -3.03 9.84
N ARG A 235 -0.60 -4.25 10.26
CA ARG A 235 -1.43 -5.04 11.20
C ARG A 235 -1.57 -4.38 12.57
N ILE A 236 -0.48 -3.81 13.12
CA ILE A 236 -0.51 -3.12 14.42
C ILE A 236 -1.41 -1.88 14.36
N LYS A 237 -1.39 -1.15 13.24
CA LYS A 237 -2.23 0.03 13.02
C LYS A 237 -3.71 -0.32 12.82
N ASN A 238 -4.02 -1.55 12.41
CA ASN A 238 -5.37 -2.03 12.14
C ASN A 238 -5.91 -2.86 13.31
N ASN A 239 -6.60 -2.21 14.25
CA ASN A 239 -7.16 -2.89 15.42
C ASN A 239 -8.24 -3.93 15.08
N SER A 240 -8.92 -3.81 13.94
CA SER A 240 -9.93 -4.79 13.50
C SER A 240 -9.34 -6.17 13.24
N ILE A 241 -8.10 -6.25 12.74
CA ILE A 241 -7.40 -7.53 12.53
C ILE A 241 -7.09 -8.20 13.87
N SER A 242 -6.58 -7.44 14.85
CA SER A 242 -6.30 -7.97 16.19
C SER A 242 -7.58 -8.45 16.87
N TYR A 243 -8.68 -7.74 16.68
CA TYR A 243 -9.98 -8.13 17.21
C TYR A 243 -10.53 -9.40 16.55
N ALA A 244 -10.42 -9.50 15.22
CA ALA A 244 -10.78 -10.69 14.46
C ALA A 244 -9.94 -11.89 14.87
N ALA A 245 -8.62 -11.71 15.07
CA ALA A 245 -7.71 -12.74 15.55
C ALA A 245 -8.15 -13.33 16.90
N ALA A 246 -8.50 -12.48 17.88
CA ALA A 246 -8.99 -12.92 19.17
C ALA A 246 -10.30 -13.73 19.08
N ARG A 247 -11.17 -13.35 18.14
CA ARG A 247 -12.48 -13.98 17.95
C ARG A 247 -12.41 -15.31 17.17
N TYR A 248 -11.60 -15.34 16.10
CA TYR A 248 -11.65 -16.43 15.11
C TYR A 248 -10.52 -17.46 15.26
N SER A 249 -9.43 -17.16 15.96
CA SER A 249 -8.36 -18.13 16.18
C SER A 249 -8.81 -19.41 16.89
N GLN A 250 -9.78 -19.30 17.81
CA GLN A 250 -10.36 -20.45 18.48
C GLN A 250 -11.32 -21.27 17.58
N MET A 251 -12.01 -20.61 16.67
CA MET A 251 -12.96 -21.28 15.75
C MET A 251 -12.23 -22.07 14.66
N ALA A 252 -11.12 -21.57 14.15
CA ALA A 252 -10.35 -22.18 13.09
C ALA A 252 -9.75 -23.53 13.44
N SER A 253 -9.47 -23.75 14.72
CA SER A 253 -8.79 -24.95 15.20
C SER A 253 -9.72 -26.06 15.68
N ASN A 254 -11.06 -25.91 15.54
CA ASN A 254 -12.04 -26.80 16.19
C ASN A 254 -11.69 -27.06 17.67
N GLY A 255 -11.14 -26.06 18.36
CA GLY A 255 -10.70 -26.15 19.74
C GLY A 255 -9.31 -26.78 19.95
N LYS A 256 -8.63 -27.24 18.87
CA LYS A 256 -7.30 -27.90 18.98
C LYS A 256 -6.12 -26.95 18.95
N GLY A 257 -6.31 -25.70 18.57
CA GLY A 257 -5.25 -24.68 18.45
C GLY A 257 -4.37 -24.86 17.23
N TYR A 258 -3.33 -24.03 17.14
CA TYR A 258 -2.29 -24.07 16.09
C TYR A 258 -1.03 -24.73 16.62
N VAL A 259 -0.44 -25.61 15.82
CA VAL A 259 0.91 -26.11 16.05
C VAL A 259 1.89 -25.04 15.53
N ARG A 260 2.81 -24.61 16.39
CA ARG A 260 3.84 -23.61 16.08
C ARG A 260 5.20 -24.23 16.22
N LEU A 261 5.98 -24.15 15.16
CA LEU A 261 7.36 -24.62 15.14
C LEU A 261 8.30 -23.45 14.92
N HIS A 262 9.23 -23.27 15.85
CA HIS A 262 10.25 -22.23 15.74
C HIS A 262 11.48 -22.76 15.03
N THR A 263 12.01 -21.99 14.08
CA THR A 263 13.20 -22.37 13.34
C THR A 263 14.10 -21.17 13.01
N GLN A 264 15.35 -21.47 12.63
CA GLN A 264 16.26 -20.46 12.08
C GLN A 264 15.82 -20.11 10.66
N THR A 265 15.79 -18.84 10.37
CA THR A 265 15.61 -18.30 9.01
C THR A 265 16.47 -17.07 8.87
N SER A 266 16.94 -16.81 7.65
CA SER A 266 17.75 -15.65 7.30
C SER A 266 16.93 -14.63 6.52
N SER A 267 17.21 -13.36 6.75
CA SER A 267 16.70 -12.28 5.90
C SER A 267 17.62 -12.08 4.70
N VAL A 268 17.06 -11.66 3.57
CA VAL A 268 17.87 -11.19 2.44
C VAL A 268 18.56 -9.89 2.88
N ALA A 269 19.88 -9.84 2.76
CA ALA A 269 20.69 -8.71 3.24
C ALA A 269 20.65 -7.47 2.33
N HIS A 270 19.95 -7.52 1.21
CA HIS A 270 19.90 -6.44 0.23
C HIS A 270 18.53 -5.78 0.20
N TRP A 271 18.52 -4.49 0.55
CA TRP A 271 17.44 -3.59 0.14
C TRP A 271 17.47 -3.43 -1.38
N PRO A 272 16.32 -3.17 -2.05
CA PRO A 272 16.35 -2.83 -3.46
C PRO A 272 17.34 -1.66 -3.68
N GLU A 273 18.13 -1.74 -4.74
CA GLU A 273 19.17 -0.76 -5.07
C GLU A 273 18.64 0.67 -5.22
N SER A 274 17.34 0.83 -5.46
CA SER A 274 16.66 2.13 -5.50
C SER A 274 15.32 2.05 -4.77
N LEU A 275 15.17 2.90 -3.77
CA LEU A 275 13.86 3.23 -3.22
C LEU A 275 13.16 4.20 -4.18
N ASN A 276 11.84 4.07 -4.34
CA ASN A 276 11.08 5.07 -5.09
C ASN A 276 11.11 6.41 -4.31
N PRO A 277 11.75 7.48 -4.83
CA PRO A 277 11.81 8.76 -4.13
C PRO A 277 10.45 9.49 -4.11
N TYR A 278 9.48 9.00 -4.88
CA TYR A 278 8.13 9.55 -4.97
C TYR A 278 7.06 8.53 -4.58
N PRO A 279 7.03 8.05 -3.32
CA PRO A 279 6.14 6.95 -2.90
C PRO A 279 4.65 7.33 -2.95
N PHE A 280 4.34 8.64 -2.96
CA PHE A 280 2.97 9.16 -3.01
C PHE A 280 2.53 9.56 -4.43
N VAL A 281 3.45 9.57 -5.40
CA VAL A 281 3.13 9.91 -6.79
C VAL A 281 2.67 8.64 -7.51
N PRO A 282 1.46 8.62 -8.08
CA PRO A 282 0.96 7.47 -8.83
C PRO A 282 1.84 7.14 -10.03
N SER A 283 1.84 5.88 -10.44
CA SER A 283 2.49 5.44 -11.68
C SER A 283 1.98 6.24 -12.88
N GLU A 284 2.79 6.35 -13.92
CA GLU A 284 2.41 7.12 -15.12
C GLU A 284 1.07 6.67 -15.71
N ALA A 285 0.83 5.36 -15.75
CA ALA A 285 -0.42 4.79 -16.27
C ALA A 285 -1.67 5.14 -15.45
N GLU A 286 -1.52 5.34 -14.14
CA GLU A 286 -2.64 5.62 -13.24
C GLU A 286 -2.78 7.11 -12.92
N ARG A 287 -1.76 7.92 -13.21
CA ARG A 287 -1.61 9.30 -12.75
C ARG A 287 -2.80 10.18 -13.04
N ALA A 288 -3.26 10.21 -14.29
CA ALA A 288 -4.40 11.06 -14.70
C ALA A 288 -5.67 10.72 -13.92
N GLY A 289 -5.99 9.42 -13.78
CA GLY A 289 -7.16 8.95 -13.03
C GLY A 289 -7.07 9.26 -11.55
N ARG A 290 -5.91 8.99 -10.94
CA ARG A 290 -5.67 9.24 -9.50
C ARG A 290 -5.65 10.72 -9.16
N CYS A 291 -5.01 11.57 -9.98
CA CYS A 291 -5.02 13.01 -9.73
C CYS A 291 -6.45 13.58 -9.80
N LYS A 292 -7.25 13.16 -10.76
CA LYS A 292 -8.66 13.55 -10.84
C LYS A 292 -9.46 13.10 -9.62
N GLU A 293 -9.26 11.88 -9.14
CA GLU A 293 -9.90 11.34 -7.94
C GLU A 293 -9.53 12.15 -6.69
N ILE A 294 -8.25 12.47 -6.50
CA ILE A 294 -7.74 13.25 -5.35
C ILE A 294 -8.37 14.64 -5.35
N MET A 295 -8.33 15.36 -6.47
CA MET A 295 -8.94 16.69 -6.55
C MET A 295 -10.45 16.66 -6.30
N ARG A 296 -11.15 15.66 -6.84
CA ARG A 296 -12.57 15.46 -6.56
C ARG A 296 -12.85 15.24 -5.06
N LEU A 297 -12.03 14.46 -4.37
CA LEU A 297 -12.17 14.23 -2.92
C LEU A 297 -11.95 15.52 -2.12
N GLN A 298 -10.91 16.30 -2.44
CA GLN A 298 -10.66 17.60 -1.81
C GLN A 298 -11.82 18.56 -2.02
N ALA A 299 -12.28 18.69 -3.26
CA ALA A 299 -13.40 19.58 -3.64
C ALA A 299 -14.72 19.14 -2.99
N THR A 300 -15.02 17.85 -2.95
CA THR A 300 -16.21 17.31 -2.27
C THR A 300 -16.19 17.65 -0.77
N GLY A 301 -15.04 17.49 -0.11
CA GLY A 301 -14.91 17.81 1.32
C GLY A 301 -15.19 19.29 1.60
N LEU A 302 -14.68 20.19 0.76
CA LEU A 302 -14.94 21.63 0.90
C LEU A 302 -16.42 21.96 0.58
N ALA A 303 -16.98 21.39 -0.51
CA ALA A 303 -18.37 21.63 -0.90
C ALA A 303 -19.37 21.21 0.19
N GLU A 304 -19.16 20.03 0.79
CA GLU A 304 -19.97 19.56 1.92
C GLU A 304 -19.83 20.49 3.15
N ARG A 305 -18.61 20.94 3.45
CA ARG A 305 -18.38 21.87 4.56
C ARG A 305 -19.14 23.16 4.36
N LEU A 306 -19.00 23.80 3.20
CA LEU A 306 -19.66 25.06 2.87
C LEU A 306 -21.18 24.95 2.95
N THR A 307 -21.73 23.89 2.38
CA THR A 307 -23.18 23.61 2.40
C THR A 307 -23.70 23.44 3.84
N LYS A 308 -22.99 22.65 4.68
CA LYS A 308 -23.43 22.37 6.06
C LYS A 308 -23.38 23.59 6.98
N ILE A 309 -22.39 24.46 6.81
CA ILE A 309 -22.28 25.69 7.62
C ILE A 309 -23.10 26.85 7.04
N GLY A 310 -23.68 26.70 5.83
CA GLY A 310 -24.48 27.72 5.17
C GLY A 310 -23.68 28.96 4.71
N ILE A 311 -22.37 28.83 4.51
CA ILE A 311 -21.49 29.91 4.05
C ILE A 311 -21.17 29.71 2.57
N ARG A 312 -21.29 30.79 1.77
CA ARG A 312 -21.07 30.75 0.33
C ARG A 312 -19.76 31.37 -0.12
N LYS A 313 -19.11 32.19 0.69
CA LYS A 313 -17.87 32.88 0.32
C LYS A 313 -16.63 32.17 0.86
N CYS A 314 -15.66 31.96 0.00
CA CYS A 314 -14.32 31.51 0.34
C CYS A 314 -13.31 32.63 0.18
N VAL A 315 -12.45 32.82 1.17
CA VAL A 315 -11.32 33.76 1.11
C VAL A 315 -10.03 32.95 1.08
N ILE A 316 -9.15 33.26 0.13
CA ILE A 316 -7.88 32.56 -0.02
C ILE A 316 -6.75 33.54 -0.34
N GLY A 317 -5.58 33.34 0.31
CA GLY A 317 -4.35 34.01 -0.07
C GLY A 317 -3.69 33.31 -1.26
N VAL A 318 -3.48 34.00 -2.36
CA VAL A 318 -2.86 33.46 -3.58
C VAL A 318 -1.48 34.11 -3.74
N SER A 319 -0.43 33.36 -3.37
CA SER A 319 0.96 33.82 -3.46
C SER A 319 1.53 33.67 -4.87
N GLY A 320 0.98 32.80 -5.70
CA GLY A 320 1.56 32.37 -6.98
C GLY A 320 2.42 31.12 -6.87
N GLY A 321 2.54 30.54 -5.67
CA GLY A 321 3.17 29.24 -5.44
C GLY A 321 2.21 28.07 -5.63
N LEU A 322 2.76 26.85 -5.72
CA LEU A 322 2.03 25.61 -5.99
C LEU A 322 0.89 25.33 -5.02
N ASP A 323 1.09 25.53 -3.72
CA ASP A 323 0.10 25.16 -2.69
C ASP A 323 -1.14 26.04 -2.74
N SER A 324 -0.94 27.37 -2.87
CA SER A 324 -2.04 28.31 -3.02
C SER A 324 -2.76 28.14 -4.35
N THR A 325 -2.05 27.73 -5.38
CA THR A 325 -2.59 27.39 -6.69
C THR A 325 -3.50 26.16 -6.58
N LEU A 326 -2.99 25.04 -6.04
CA LEU A 326 -3.80 23.83 -5.86
C LEU A 326 -5.05 24.11 -5.02
N ALA A 327 -4.91 24.83 -3.90
CA ALA A 327 -6.04 25.17 -3.04
C ALA A 327 -7.09 26.00 -3.79
N LEU A 328 -6.69 26.96 -4.63
CA LEU A 328 -7.59 27.76 -5.46
C LEU A 328 -8.33 26.89 -6.49
N LEU A 329 -7.63 25.97 -7.16
CA LEU A 329 -8.25 25.04 -8.11
C LEU A 329 -9.27 24.12 -7.41
N VAL A 330 -8.98 23.65 -6.21
CA VAL A 330 -9.91 22.84 -5.39
C VAL A 330 -11.15 23.65 -5.00
N ILE A 331 -10.99 24.93 -4.64
CA ILE A 331 -12.14 25.81 -4.37
C ILE A 331 -13.00 25.96 -5.64
N LYS A 332 -12.39 26.20 -6.78
CA LYS A 332 -13.10 26.34 -8.06
C LYS A 332 -13.88 25.07 -8.39
N GLU A 333 -13.29 23.88 -8.26
CA GLU A 333 -13.99 22.62 -8.47
C GLU A 333 -15.16 22.42 -7.49
N ALA A 334 -15.00 22.82 -6.23
CA ALA A 334 -16.09 22.75 -5.25
C ALA A 334 -17.26 23.66 -5.64
N TYR A 335 -16.97 24.86 -6.17
CA TYR A 335 -18.01 25.79 -6.63
C TYR A 335 -18.70 25.30 -7.89
N ASP A 336 -17.99 24.68 -8.83
CA ASP A 336 -18.59 24.05 -10.00
C ASP A 336 -19.54 22.91 -9.60
N MET A 337 -19.14 22.07 -8.63
CA MET A 337 -20.01 21.00 -8.08
C MET A 337 -21.29 21.55 -7.46
N LEU A 338 -21.21 22.73 -6.82
CA LEU A 338 -22.34 23.36 -6.15
C LEU A 338 -23.19 24.25 -7.10
N GLY A 339 -22.70 24.53 -8.30
CA GLY A 339 -23.32 25.49 -9.24
C GLY A 339 -23.32 26.92 -8.68
N TRP A 340 -22.29 27.27 -7.86
CA TRP A 340 -22.19 28.59 -7.27
C TRP A 340 -21.36 29.55 -8.15
N PRO A 341 -21.64 30.88 -8.09
CA PRO A 341 -20.87 31.83 -8.87
C PRO A 341 -19.42 31.93 -8.39
N LEU A 342 -18.47 31.88 -9.31
CA LEU A 342 -17.04 31.96 -9.01
C LEU A 342 -16.65 33.32 -8.41
N THR A 343 -17.48 34.36 -8.58
CA THR A 343 -17.31 35.67 -7.96
C THR A 343 -17.46 35.66 -6.42
N ASP A 344 -18.04 34.62 -5.86
CA ASP A 344 -18.07 34.41 -4.40
C ASP A 344 -16.72 33.88 -3.84
N ILE A 345 -15.78 33.53 -4.69
CA ILE A 345 -14.38 33.21 -4.33
C ILE A 345 -13.59 34.52 -4.30
N ILE A 346 -13.02 34.86 -3.16
CA ILE A 346 -12.23 36.08 -2.97
C ILE A 346 -10.75 35.69 -2.87
N GLY A 347 -10.03 35.81 -3.98
CA GLY A 347 -8.58 35.61 -4.06
C GLY A 347 -7.84 36.87 -3.69
N ILE A 348 -6.89 36.79 -2.75
CA ILE A 348 -6.14 37.95 -2.27
C ILE A 348 -4.67 37.72 -2.50
N THR A 349 -4.03 38.57 -3.28
CA THR A 349 -2.58 38.65 -3.36
C THR A 349 -2.05 39.73 -2.41
N MET A 350 -1.06 39.38 -1.61
CA MET A 350 -0.53 40.27 -0.56
C MET A 350 0.99 40.42 -0.71
N PRO A 351 1.44 41.25 -1.68
CA PRO A 351 2.85 41.49 -1.85
C PRO A 351 3.49 42.09 -0.60
N GLY A 352 4.65 41.55 -0.22
CA GLY A 352 5.53 41.98 0.85
C GLY A 352 6.93 42.21 0.33
N PHE A 353 7.94 42.08 1.19
CA PHE A 353 9.33 42.38 0.85
C PHE A 353 10.00 41.39 -0.11
N GLY A 354 9.58 40.11 -0.10
CA GLY A 354 10.16 39.03 -0.89
C GLY A 354 9.39 38.67 -2.16
N THR A 355 8.26 39.32 -2.43
CA THR A 355 7.38 38.97 -3.57
C THR A 355 8.02 39.41 -4.88
N THR A 356 8.21 38.47 -5.81
CA THR A 356 8.71 38.74 -7.15
C THR A 356 7.66 39.23 -8.12
N ASP A 357 8.04 39.92 -9.18
CA ASP A 357 7.10 40.34 -10.23
C ASP A 357 6.48 39.15 -10.97
N LEU A 358 7.21 38.05 -11.12
CA LEU A 358 6.73 36.83 -11.76
C LEU A 358 5.59 36.16 -10.97
N THR A 359 5.80 35.94 -9.67
CA THR A 359 4.79 35.30 -8.81
C THR A 359 3.54 36.15 -8.67
N LYS A 360 3.72 37.46 -8.53
CA LYS A 360 2.62 38.42 -8.54
C LYS A 360 1.84 38.39 -9.85
N THR A 361 2.53 38.33 -10.99
CA THR A 361 1.87 38.27 -12.31
C THR A 361 1.13 36.96 -12.51
N ASN A 362 1.74 35.82 -12.13
CA ASN A 362 1.12 34.49 -12.25
C ASN A 362 -0.12 34.36 -11.36
N SER A 363 -0.06 34.82 -10.11
CA SER A 363 -1.21 34.78 -9.20
C SER A 363 -2.36 35.63 -9.72
N TRP A 364 -2.08 36.84 -10.19
CA TRP A 364 -3.08 37.72 -10.74
C TRP A 364 -3.74 37.15 -12.00
N LYS A 365 -2.93 36.71 -12.97
CA LYS A 365 -3.37 36.14 -14.23
C LYS A 365 -4.24 34.89 -14.02
N LEU A 366 -3.83 33.99 -13.10
CA LEU A 366 -4.63 32.81 -12.79
C LEU A 366 -6.00 33.19 -12.23
N MET A 367 -6.07 34.09 -11.25
CA MET A 367 -7.32 34.52 -10.65
C MET A 367 -8.25 35.20 -11.67
N GLU A 368 -7.69 36.00 -12.59
CA GLU A 368 -8.41 36.66 -13.67
C GLU A 368 -8.97 35.64 -14.68
N GLN A 369 -8.17 34.68 -15.11
CA GLN A 369 -8.59 33.59 -16.01
C GLN A 369 -9.70 32.73 -15.38
N LEU A 370 -9.67 32.49 -14.08
CA LEU A 370 -10.72 31.74 -13.36
C LEU A 370 -11.97 32.57 -13.10
N GLY A 371 -11.97 33.89 -13.35
CA GLY A 371 -13.13 34.76 -13.18
C GLY A 371 -13.59 34.95 -11.72
N ILE A 372 -12.68 34.89 -10.78
CA ILE A 372 -12.97 35.09 -9.34
C ILE A 372 -12.87 36.56 -8.95
N THR A 373 -13.32 36.92 -7.74
CA THR A 373 -13.10 38.24 -7.17
C THR A 373 -11.67 38.41 -6.71
N ILE A 374 -10.95 39.42 -7.19
CA ILE A 374 -9.53 39.64 -6.95
C ILE A 374 -9.34 40.87 -6.08
N ARG A 375 -8.45 40.76 -5.07
CA ARG A 375 -7.98 41.88 -4.25
C ARG A 375 -6.45 41.87 -4.17
N MET A 376 -5.85 43.07 -4.17
CA MET A 376 -4.42 43.24 -3.88
C MET A 376 -4.27 44.11 -2.64
N ILE A 377 -3.53 43.61 -1.66
CA ILE A 377 -3.26 44.32 -0.40
C ILE A 377 -1.76 44.28 -0.14
N ASN A 378 -1.09 45.41 -0.23
CA ASN A 378 0.34 45.49 0.09
C ASN A 378 0.51 45.51 1.62
N ILE A 379 1.34 44.59 2.14
CA ILE A 379 1.55 44.45 3.59
C ILE A 379 2.81 45.17 4.09
N THR A 380 3.57 45.80 3.19
CA THR A 380 4.88 46.39 3.53
C THR A 380 4.78 47.43 4.65
N ASP A 381 3.84 48.39 4.53
CA ASP A 381 3.71 49.47 5.49
C ASP A 381 3.25 48.97 6.87
N ALA A 382 2.33 47.99 6.90
CA ALA A 382 1.90 47.37 8.14
C ALA A 382 3.04 46.64 8.86
N CYS A 383 3.84 45.86 8.10
CA CYS A 383 5.01 45.16 8.63
C CYS A 383 6.09 46.18 9.14
N LEU A 384 6.32 47.26 8.42
CA LEU A 384 7.26 48.29 8.84
C LEU A 384 6.80 48.99 10.15
N GLN A 385 5.53 49.33 10.29
CA GLN A 385 4.96 49.85 11.51
C GLN A 385 5.11 48.86 12.68
N HIS A 386 4.83 47.59 12.43
CA HIS A 386 4.99 46.55 13.43
C HIS A 386 6.48 46.40 13.88
N PHE A 387 7.44 46.50 12.94
CA PHE A 387 8.87 46.49 13.30
C PHE A 387 9.24 47.67 14.21
N GLU A 388 8.71 48.88 13.94
CA GLU A 388 8.91 50.03 14.82
C GLU A 388 8.33 49.77 16.22
N ASP A 389 7.10 49.28 16.32
CA ASP A 389 6.39 49.04 17.59
C ASP A 389 7.15 48.05 18.50
N ILE A 390 7.79 47.03 17.92
CA ILE A 390 8.56 46.00 18.66
C ILE A 390 10.05 46.31 18.77
N GLY A 391 10.54 47.41 18.16
CA GLY A 391 11.96 47.79 18.16
C GLY A 391 12.85 46.93 17.27
N HIS A 392 12.27 46.25 16.29
CA HIS A 392 13.02 45.42 15.31
C HIS A 392 13.63 46.27 14.21
N LYS A 393 14.89 45.96 13.80
CA LYS A 393 15.54 46.67 12.73
C LYS A 393 15.07 46.24 11.34
N ARG A 394 14.83 47.22 10.46
CA ARG A 394 14.31 46.96 9.09
C ARG A 394 15.25 46.16 8.21
N ASP A 395 16.54 46.15 8.51
CA ASP A 395 17.63 45.45 7.77
C ASP A 395 18.07 44.13 8.44
N SER A 396 17.37 43.69 9.48
CA SER A 396 17.61 42.42 10.16
C SER A 396 16.68 41.32 9.57
N TYR A 397 17.23 40.51 8.67
CA TYR A 397 16.52 39.46 7.95
C TYR A 397 16.50 38.14 8.75
N ASP A 398 15.90 38.16 9.92
CA ASP A 398 15.79 37.03 10.83
C ASP A 398 14.36 36.45 10.85
N VAL A 399 14.15 35.45 11.71
CA VAL A 399 12.85 34.77 11.87
C VAL A 399 11.72 35.73 12.24
N THR A 400 12.02 36.87 12.93
CA THR A 400 11.03 37.90 13.26
C THR A 400 10.55 38.60 11.99
N TYR A 401 11.49 38.93 11.10
CA TYR A 401 11.20 39.55 9.82
C TYR A 401 10.29 38.69 8.94
N GLU A 402 10.55 37.39 8.88
CA GLU A 402 9.75 36.43 8.10
C GLU A 402 8.36 36.23 8.74
N ASN A 403 8.34 35.94 10.03
CA ASN A 403 7.10 35.61 10.75
C ASN A 403 6.12 36.78 10.83
N THR A 404 6.60 38.02 10.88
CA THR A 404 5.74 39.20 10.85
C THR A 404 4.91 39.26 9.56
N GLN A 405 5.56 39.02 8.41
CA GLN A 405 4.86 39.03 7.13
C GLN A 405 3.83 37.89 7.02
N ALA A 406 4.15 36.68 7.50
CA ALA A 406 3.24 35.56 7.48
C ALA A 406 2.01 35.80 8.37
N ARG A 407 2.19 36.37 9.56
CA ARG A 407 1.09 36.69 10.48
C ARG A 407 0.21 37.83 9.95
N GLU A 408 0.79 38.86 9.36
CA GLU A 408 0.04 39.97 8.76
C GLU A 408 -0.87 39.48 7.63
N ARG A 409 -0.37 38.59 6.77
CA ARG A 409 -1.21 37.96 5.72
C ARG A 409 -2.37 37.18 6.32
N THR A 410 -2.11 36.40 7.34
CA THR A 410 -3.15 35.59 7.99
C THR A 410 -4.20 36.46 8.67
N GLN A 411 -3.81 37.53 9.37
CA GLN A 411 -4.72 38.48 10.00
C GLN A 411 -5.65 39.11 8.95
N ILE A 412 -5.12 39.60 7.87
CA ILE A 412 -5.89 40.19 6.77
C ILE A 412 -6.93 39.19 6.20
N LEU A 413 -6.52 37.95 5.95
CA LEU A 413 -7.42 36.91 5.44
C LEU A 413 -8.57 36.63 6.39
N MET A 414 -8.29 36.50 7.68
CA MET A 414 -9.29 36.23 8.72
C MET A 414 -10.28 37.40 8.87
N ASP A 415 -9.80 38.64 8.89
CA ASP A 415 -10.64 39.82 9.01
C ASP A 415 -11.52 40.05 7.77
N ILE A 416 -10.99 39.77 6.56
CA ILE A 416 -11.79 39.83 5.35
C ILE A 416 -12.85 38.73 5.34
N ALA A 417 -12.52 37.51 5.76
CA ALA A 417 -13.53 36.46 5.87
C ALA A 417 -14.66 36.85 6.83
N ASN A 418 -14.33 37.41 7.98
CA ASN A 418 -15.34 37.94 8.92
C ASN A 418 -16.19 39.02 8.30
N LYS A 419 -15.59 40.03 7.63
CA LYS A 419 -16.26 41.12 6.97
C LYS A 419 -17.21 40.67 5.85
N GLU A 420 -16.79 39.69 5.10
CA GLU A 420 -17.53 39.17 3.93
C GLU A 420 -18.53 38.06 4.31
N GLY A 421 -18.53 37.59 5.56
CA GLY A 421 -19.33 36.43 5.98
C GLY A 421 -18.88 35.15 5.30
N GLY A 422 -17.57 34.98 5.11
CA GLY A 422 -16.94 33.85 4.46
C GLY A 422 -16.06 33.03 5.38
N ILE A 423 -15.34 32.06 4.82
CA ILE A 423 -14.30 31.27 5.52
C ILE A 423 -12.95 31.42 4.82
N VAL A 424 -11.87 31.35 5.61
CA VAL A 424 -10.51 31.25 5.07
C VAL A 424 -10.22 29.81 4.69
N VAL A 425 -9.85 29.56 3.43
CA VAL A 425 -9.36 28.26 2.95
C VAL A 425 -7.85 28.24 3.02
N GLY A 426 -7.32 27.25 3.74
CA GLY A 426 -5.89 27.07 3.96
C GLY A 426 -5.20 26.38 2.80
N THR A 427 -3.94 26.70 2.62
CA THR A 427 -3.10 26.24 1.52
C THR A 427 -2.01 25.24 1.95
N GLY A 428 -1.72 25.12 3.26
CA GLY A 428 -0.68 24.25 3.82
C GLY A 428 -0.89 22.78 3.46
N ASP A 429 0.19 22.10 3.08
CA ASP A 429 0.18 20.71 2.67
C ASP A 429 0.59 19.74 3.81
N MET A 430 0.54 18.43 3.52
CA MET A 430 0.87 17.38 4.48
C MET A 430 2.34 17.43 4.92
N SER A 431 3.26 17.74 4.01
CA SER A 431 4.70 17.77 4.31
C SER A 431 5.05 18.93 5.23
N GLU A 432 4.46 20.09 5.01
CA GLU A 432 4.61 21.26 5.89
C GLU A 432 4.12 20.95 7.32
N LEU A 433 2.96 20.30 7.44
CA LEU A 433 2.43 19.87 8.74
C LEU A 433 3.31 18.82 9.42
N ALA A 434 3.82 17.84 8.67
CA ALA A 434 4.67 16.78 9.21
C ALA A 434 6.03 17.31 9.69
N LEU A 435 6.60 18.29 8.99
CA LEU A 435 7.89 18.91 9.33
C LEU A 435 7.76 20.07 10.32
N GLY A 436 6.54 20.59 10.57
CA GLY A 436 6.33 21.82 11.29
C GLY A 436 6.87 23.05 10.55
N TRP A 437 6.96 22.99 9.23
CA TRP A 437 7.50 24.05 8.37
C TRP A 437 6.45 25.11 8.08
N CYS A 438 6.20 25.94 9.07
CA CYS A 438 5.24 27.05 9.00
C CYS A 438 5.54 28.10 10.07
N THR A 439 5.00 29.29 9.90
CA THR A 439 4.97 30.30 10.96
C THR A 439 3.84 29.99 11.94
N TYR A 440 4.19 29.74 13.23
CA TYR A 440 3.17 29.55 14.26
C TYR A 440 2.24 30.78 14.36
N ASN A 441 0.96 30.52 14.37
CA ASN A 441 -0.09 31.55 14.35
C ASN A 441 -0.04 32.43 13.09
N GLY A 442 0.39 31.85 11.96
CA GLY A 442 0.53 32.48 10.66
C GLY A 442 -0.06 31.62 9.54
N ASP A 443 0.75 31.30 8.55
CA ASP A 443 0.36 30.66 7.30
C ASP A 443 -0.34 29.30 7.42
N HIS A 444 -0.13 28.55 8.49
CA HIS A 444 -0.84 27.28 8.75
C HIS A 444 -2.27 27.49 9.28
N MET A 445 -2.63 28.71 9.69
CA MET A 445 -3.94 29.01 10.25
C MET A 445 -4.99 29.20 9.17
N SER A 446 -6.08 28.44 9.27
CA SER A 446 -7.22 28.56 8.38
C SER A 446 -8.50 28.03 9.03
N MET A 447 -9.66 28.29 8.43
CA MET A 447 -10.93 27.75 8.88
C MET A 447 -11.24 26.38 8.25
N TYR A 448 -10.67 26.09 7.08
CA TYR A 448 -10.71 24.80 6.42
C TYR A 448 -9.50 24.66 5.48
N ALA A 449 -8.66 23.66 5.68
CA ALA A 449 -7.46 23.44 4.88
C ALA A 449 -7.67 22.27 3.90
N VAL A 450 -7.56 22.52 2.61
CA VAL A 450 -7.87 21.54 1.55
C VAL A 450 -6.70 20.65 1.16
N ASN A 451 -5.45 21.07 1.44
CA ASN A 451 -4.23 20.35 1.03
C ASN A 451 -3.59 19.49 2.14
N VAL A 452 -4.17 19.44 3.34
CA VAL A 452 -3.56 18.79 4.52
C VAL A 452 -3.21 17.31 4.36
N SER A 453 -3.82 16.62 3.43
CA SER A 453 -3.57 15.20 3.13
C SER A 453 -2.75 15.00 1.84
N VAL A 454 -2.26 16.06 1.22
CA VAL A 454 -1.50 16.03 -0.03
C VAL A 454 -0.02 16.29 0.28
N PRO A 455 0.90 15.35 0.04
CA PRO A 455 2.32 15.60 0.21
C PRO A 455 2.86 16.55 -0.86
N LYS A 456 3.87 17.35 -0.52
CA LYS A 456 4.47 18.36 -1.41
C LYS A 456 4.86 17.82 -2.78
N THR A 457 5.42 16.61 -2.82
CA THR A 457 5.81 15.95 -4.09
C THR A 457 4.64 15.70 -5.02
N LEU A 458 3.41 15.53 -4.50
CA LEU A 458 2.22 15.26 -5.30
C LEU A 458 1.54 16.55 -5.80
N VAL A 459 1.71 17.68 -5.11
CA VAL A 459 1.06 18.97 -5.46
C VAL A 459 1.30 19.36 -6.91
N LYS A 460 2.55 19.30 -7.37
CA LYS A 460 2.93 19.64 -8.74
C LYS A 460 2.22 18.77 -9.79
N TYR A 461 2.08 17.48 -9.52
CA TYR A 461 1.39 16.56 -10.43
C TYR A 461 -0.12 16.81 -10.50
N LEU A 462 -0.74 17.22 -9.38
CA LEU A 462 -2.14 17.59 -9.36
C LEU A 462 -2.41 18.87 -10.18
N VAL A 463 -1.56 19.88 -10.03
CA VAL A 463 -1.66 21.14 -10.79
C VAL A 463 -1.48 20.88 -12.29
N ARG A 464 -0.51 20.07 -12.68
CA ARG A 464 -0.30 19.68 -14.10
C ARG A 464 -1.45 18.87 -14.66
N ALA A 465 -1.95 17.88 -13.92
CA ALA A 465 -3.10 17.11 -14.36
C ALA A 465 -4.36 18.00 -14.56
N TYR A 466 -4.49 19.04 -13.74
CA TYR A 466 -5.55 20.04 -13.94
C TYR A 466 -5.32 20.86 -15.22
N ALA A 467 -4.08 21.32 -15.43
CA ALA A 467 -3.73 22.11 -16.61
C ALA A 467 -4.01 21.36 -17.93
N GLU A 468 -3.73 20.07 -17.98
CA GLU A 468 -4.01 19.20 -19.15
C GLU A 468 -5.51 19.16 -19.51
N LEU A 469 -6.39 19.28 -18.53
CA LEU A 469 -7.84 19.24 -18.71
C LEU A 469 -8.46 20.63 -18.96
N HIS A 470 -7.73 21.72 -18.68
CA HIS A 470 -8.22 23.10 -18.72
C HIS A 470 -7.30 24.01 -19.56
N PRO A 471 -7.46 24.02 -20.92
CA PRO A 471 -6.59 24.77 -21.83
C PRO A 471 -6.55 26.28 -21.59
N ASP A 472 -7.60 26.85 -21.01
CA ASP A 472 -7.73 28.27 -20.68
C ASP A 472 -6.76 28.78 -19.63
N VAL A 473 -6.30 27.90 -18.75
CA VAL A 473 -5.32 28.21 -17.67
C VAL A 473 -4.01 27.47 -17.82
N HIS A 474 -3.85 26.62 -18.83
CA HIS A 474 -2.71 25.72 -19.04
C HIS A 474 -1.36 26.43 -18.91
N ASP A 475 -1.11 27.44 -19.72
CA ASP A 475 0.19 28.12 -19.78
C ASP A 475 0.55 28.81 -18.46
N THR A 476 -0.44 29.33 -17.75
CA THR A 476 -0.23 29.97 -16.45
C THR A 476 0.11 28.93 -15.38
N LEU A 477 -0.57 27.78 -15.38
CA LEU A 477 -0.31 26.69 -14.45
C LEU A 477 1.06 26.04 -14.69
N GLU A 478 1.47 25.83 -15.95
CA GLU A 478 2.81 25.33 -16.26
C GLU A 478 3.92 26.32 -15.81
N SER A 479 3.73 27.63 -16.02
CA SER A 479 4.64 28.66 -15.51
C SER A 479 4.78 28.60 -13.98
N ILE A 480 3.69 28.36 -13.26
CA ILE A 480 3.71 28.18 -11.80
C ILE A 480 4.45 26.89 -11.42
N CYS A 481 4.22 25.79 -12.14
CA CYS A 481 4.88 24.52 -11.91
C CYS A 481 6.40 24.58 -12.10
N ASP A 482 6.89 25.47 -12.90
CA ASP A 482 8.31 25.64 -13.20
C ASP A 482 9.01 26.67 -12.28
N THR A 483 8.24 27.34 -11.40
CA THR A 483 8.78 28.27 -10.41
C THR A 483 9.44 27.51 -9.24
N ILE A 484 10.56 28.06 -8.73
CA ILE A 484 11.29 27.48 -7.58
C ILE A 484 10.42 27.58 -6.31
N ILE A 485 10.36 26.51 -5.54
CA ILE A 485 9.63 26.49 -4.25
C ILE A 485 10.35 27.37 -3.24
N SER A 486 9.71 28.47 -2.85
CA SER A 486 10.26 29.46 -1.90
C SER A 486 9.14 30.07 -1.08
N PRO A 487 9.35 30.37 0.21
CA PRO A 487 8.39 31.11 1.03
C PRO A 487 8.31 32.60 0.65
N GLU A 488 9.23 33.12 -0.18
CA GLU A 488 9.27 34.52 -0.63
C GLU A 488 9.11 35.56 0.48
N LEU A 489 9.76 35.34 1.60
CA LEU A 489 9.72 36.22 2.77
C LEU A 489 10.94 37.16 2.84
N LEU A 490 12.08 36.75 2.26
CA LEU A 490 13.29 37.57 2.18
C LEU A 490 13.35 38.37 0.88
N PRO A 491 13.93 39.59 0.88
CA PRO A 491 14.12 40.36 -0.33
C PRO A 491 14.92 39.57 -1.39
N PRO A 492 14.64 39.74 -2.69
CA PRO A 492 15.44 39.12 -3.76
C PRO A 492 16.91 39.61 -3.70
N ASP A 493 17.80 38.80 -4.28
CA ASP A 493 19.21 39.17 -4.39
C ASP A 493 19.44 40.42 -5.28
N ALA A 494 20.69 40.90 -5.35
CA ALA A 494 21.03 42.06 -6.16
C ALA A 494 20.76 41.90 -7.67
N GLN A 495 20.54 40.67 -8.13
CA GLN A 495 20.19 40.30 -9.51
C GLN A 495 18.69 40.06 -9.70
N GLY A 496 17.89 40.21 -8.65
CA GLY A 496 16.42 39.99 -8.67
C GLY A 496 15.97 38.52 -8.57
N ASN A 497 16.89 37.60 -8.23
CA ASN A 497 16.55 36.19 -8.04
C ASN A 497 16.03 35.91 -6.63
N ILE A 498 15.29 34.79 -6.47
CA ILE A 498 14.80 34.32 -5.19
C ILE A 498 15.98 34.00 -4.28
N ALA A 499 16.09 34.73 -3.15
CA ALA A 499 17.19 34.60 -2.19
C ALA A 499 17.05 33.37 -1.26
N GLN A 500 15.85 32.77 -1.16
CA GLN A 500 15.52 31.67 -0.24
C GLN A 500 14.92 30.50 -1.02
N SER A 501 15.46 29.28 -0.81
CA SER A 501 14.91 28.04 -1.32
C SER A 501 14.54 27.13 -0.14
N THR A 502 13.32 26.66 -0.11
CA THR A 502 12.83 25.75 0.94
C THR A 502 13.68 24.47 0.96
N GLU A 503 13.94 23.86 -0.18
CA GLU A 503 14.73 22.63 -0.26
C GLU A 503 16.21 22.80 0.13
N ALA A 504 16.76 24.01 0.01
CA ALA A 504 18.11 24.28 0.52
C ALA A 504 18.19 24.33 2.05
N THR A 505 17.05 24.60 2.71
CA THR A 505 16.98 24.74 4.18
C THR A 505 16.60 23.45 4.87
N ILE A 506 15.59 22.73 4.37
CA ILE A 506 15.04 21.52 5.01
C ILE A 506 15.44 20.23 4.32
N GLY A 507 16.12 20.29 3.17
CA GLY A 507 16.40 19.15 2.30
C GLY A 507 15.34 18.98 1.20
N LYS A 508 15.64 18.12 0.25
CA LYS A 508 14.69 17.83 -0.83
C LYS A 508 13.48 17.05 -0.31
N TYR A 509 12.31 17.36 -0.85
CA TYR A 509 11.06 16.66 -0.48
C TYR A 509 10.97 15.22 -0.99
N ASP A 510 11.88 14.82 -1.89
CA ASP A 510 11.96 13.49 -2.48
C ASP A 510 13.05 12.59 -1.85
N LEU A 511 13.53 12.94 -0.67
CA LEU A 511 14.54 12.17 0.08
C LEU A 511 13.97 11.51 1.33
#